data_9261f42a1b38ce08e7963ebeea216637
#
_entry.id   9261f42a1b38ce08e7963ebeea216637
#
_cell.length_a   1.000
_cell.length_b   1.000
_cell.length_c   1.000
_cell.angle_alpha   90.00
_cell.angle_beta   90.00
_cell.angle_gamma   90.00
#
_symmetry.space_group_name_H-M   'P 1'
#
loop_
_entity.id
_entity.type
_entity.pdbx_description
1 polymer ?
#
loop_
_entity_poly.entity_id
_entity_poly.type
_entity_poly.pdbx_seq_one_letter_code
_entity_poly.pdbx_strand_id
1 'polypeptide(L)'
;PVTKYAPSFKAMSNPYSNNDSFNSGNNGPGTPGPASESAPYGNGANGQPGYGQQYGQQQFGQPGYAGSTDHGEDSLFGRDVDAIQVIADSFRYFGRNWAQWIFGPLVQMVVLSILYLLLVAVLAGSGSSIDALANRGSGSDAALTGGLIAVMLLAIIAMFLVFIWSISTWYKAANKQVDTGMLEIKDFLSFKNVAGLMAVYVLSTLVISLGFVLLIIPGLFAAFFFTWMPAVKAVRPELSVGETFGASIEVAKKNVGVTILVVVLSAVLYAVLSFTLVGMFVYPALNTLILVLFVRRTLGLRG
;
A
#
# COMPACT_ATOMS: atom_id res chain seq x y z
N PRO A 1 -1.98 -13.25 40.40
CA PRO A 1 -0.83 -13.63 39.64
C PRO A 1 -1.16 -13.48 38.15
N VAL A 2 -0.65 -12.38 37.60
CA VAL A 2 -0.83 -12.03 36.19
C VAL A 2 0.35 -12.65 35.44
N THR A 3 0.10 -13.71 34.69
CA THR A 3 1.10 -14.37 33.83
C THR A 3 1.39 -13.49 32.62
N LYS A 4 2.65 -13.09 32.51
CA LYS A 4 3.26 -12.44 31.35
C LYS A 4 3.18 -13.38 30.14
N TYR A 5 2.39 -13.03 29.13
CA TYR A 5 2.55 -13.55 27.77
C TYR A 5 3.35 -12.53 26.97
N ALA A 6 4.65 -12.75 26.87
CA ALA A 6 5.46 -12.16 25.82
C ALA A 6 5.41 -13.11 24.60
N PRO A 7 4.96 -12.69 23.41
CA PRO A 7 5.07 -13.53 22.23
C PRO A 7 6.54 -13.59 21.81
N SER A 8 7.09 -14.80 21.88
CA SER A 8 8.41 -15.16 21.35
C SER A 8 8.39 -15.01 19.83
N PHE A 9 9.02 -13.98 19.31
CA PHE A 9 9.28 -13.84 17.88
C PHE A 9 10.34 -14.85 17.45
N LYS A 10 9.88 -15.96 16.89
CA LYS A 10 10.72 -16.94 16.22
C LYS A 10 11.23 -16.32 14.92
N ALA A 11 12.51 -16.04 14.84
CA ALA A 11 13.18 -15.60 13.61
C ALA A 11 12.93 -16.65 12.51
N MET A 12 12.14 -16.29 11.49
CA MET A 12 11.99 -17.10 10.30
C MET A 12 13.18 -16.85 9.37
N SER A 13 13.99 -17.87 9.19
CA SER A 13 15.08 -17.96 8.24
C SER A 13 14.60 -17.73 6.82
N ASN A 14 15.32 -16.88 6.11
CA ASN A 14 15.12 -16.54 4.72
C ASN A 14 15.37 -17.76 3.80
N PRO A 15 14.42 -18.23 2.98
CA PRO A 15 14.62 -19.42 2.14
C PRO A 15 15.39 -19.19 0.83
N TYR A 16 15.97 -18.01 0.62
CA TYR A 16 16.76 -17.70 -0.57
C TYR A 16 18.22 -17.38 -0.24
N SER A 17 18.87 -18.29 0.49
CA SER A 17 20.34 -18.31 0.56
C SER A 17 20.82 -19.44 -0.35
N ASN A 18 21.05 -19.13 -1.61
CA ASN A 18 21.85 -19.99 -2.48
C ASN A 18 23.30 -19.91 -2.05
N ASN A 19 23.76 -20.98 -1.41
CA ASN A 19 25.16 -21.32 -1.23
C ASN A 19 25.77 -21.67 -2.58
N ASP A 20 26.53 -20.77 -3.16
CA ASP A 20 27.58 -21.14 -4.11
C ASP A 20 28.92 -21.06 -3.39
N SER A 21 29.24 -22.18 -2.73
CA SER A 21 30.57 -22.51 -2.27
C SER A 21 31.36 -23.02 -3.47
N PHE A 22 32.24 -22.21 -4.02
CA PHE A 22 33.32 -22.69 -4.88
C PHE A 22 34.69 -22.43 -4.21
N ASN A 23 35.16 -23.48 -3.58
CA ASN A 23 36.50 -24.09 -3.67
C ASN A 23 37.71 -23.20 -3.46
N SER A 24 38.19 -23.20 -2.24
CA SER A 24 39.56 -22.87 -1.91
C SER A 24 40.43 -24.12 -2.10
N GLY A 25 41.38 -24.05 -3.00
CA GLY A 25 42.40 -25.05 -3.23
C GLY A 25 43.74 -24.43 -3.48
N ASN A 26 44.60 -24.63 -2.50
CA ASN A 26 45.99 -24.89 -2.62
C ASN A 26 47.01 -23.77 -2.40
N ASN A 27 47.65 -23.88 -1.26
CA ASN A 27 48.95 -23.30 -0.88
C ASN A 27 50.11 -23.93 -1.65
N GLY A 28 51.08 -23.09 -2.02
CA GLY A 28 52.44 -23.53 -2.33
C GLY A 28 53.38 -22.35 -2.42
N PRO A 29 54.48 -22.34 -1.63
CA PRO A 29 55.44 -21.24 -1.62
C PRO A 29 56.58 -21.53 -2.60
N GLY A 30 57.08 -20.51 -3.29
CA GLY A 30 58.28 -20.72 -4.08
C GLY A 30 58.77 -19.54 -4.91
N THR A 31 59.75 -18.85 -4.35
CA THR A 31 60.95 -18.24 -4.92
C THR A 31 60.85 -17.00 -5.83
N PRO A 32 61.80 -16.04 -5.60
CA PRO A 32 61.90 -14.76 -6.29
C PRO A 32 63.00 -14.76 -7.37
N GLY A 33 62.85 -13.87 -8.35
CA GLY A 33 63.92 -13.43 -9.22
C GLY A 33 63.51 -13.18 -10.66
N PRO A 34 64.31 -12.43 -11.43
CA PRO A 34 64.85 -11.10 -11.17
C PRO A 34 64.43 -10.05 -12.22
N ALA A 35 64.86 -8.82 -11.99
CA ALA A 35 64.69 -7.63 -12.79
C ALA A 35 65.34 -7.68 -14.20
N SER A 36 64.73 -6.97 -15.15
CA SER A 36 65.39 -6.25 -16.27
C SER A 36 64.34 -5.33 -16.90
N GLU A 37 64.49 -4.06 -16.85
CA GLU A 37 65.32 -3.09 -17.59
C GLU A 37 64.61 -2.56 -18.85
N SER A 38 64.50 -1.22 -18.82
CA SER A 38 64.63 -0.25 -19.93
C SER A 38 63.54 -0.06 -20.96
N ALA A 39 63.09 1.17 -20.96
CA ALA A 39 62.41 1.97 -22.00
C ALA A 39 63.26 2.03 -23.34
N PRO A 40 62.96 2.82 -24.40
CA PRO A 40 62.03 3.91 -24.52
C PRO A 40 61.38 4.13 -25.95
N TYR A 41 60.61 5.24 -26.08
CA TYR A 41 60.29 6.01 -27.33
C TYR A 41 59.50 5.40 -28.49
N GLY A 42 58.43 6.10 -28.86
CA GLY A 42 57.83 5.99 -30.17
C GLY A 42 56.58 6.88 -30.36
N ASN A 43 56.81 8.08 -30.83
CA ASN A 43 55.87 9.03 -31.39
C ASN A 43 55.05 8.43 -32.55
N GLY A 44 53.77 8.82 -32.66
CA GLY A 44 53.02 8.57 -33.89
C GLY A 44 51.58 9.10 -33.85
N ALA A 45 51.41 10.31 -34.40
CA ALA A 45 50.13 11.00 -34.59
C ALA A 45 49.25 10.34 -35.68
N ASN A 46 47.97 10.70 -35.64
CA ASN A 46 46.85 10.76 -36.63
C ASN A 46 45.74 9.79 -36.28
N GLY A 47 44.57 10.22 -35.79
CA GLY A 47 43.62 11.03 -36.54
C GLY A 47 42.50 10.16 -37.11
N GLN A 48 41.37 10.02 -36.38
CA GLN A 48 40.02 10.07 -36.99
C GLN A 48 38.92 10.07 -35.92
N PRO A 49 37.86 10.91 -36.04
CA PRO A 49 36.78 10.94 -35.05
C PRO A 49 35.75 9.87 -35.40
N GLY A 50 35.65 8.87 -34.53
CA GLY A 50 34.56 7.89 -34.55
C GLY A 50 33.37 8.43 -33.77
N TYR A 51 32.28 8.76 -34.45
CA TYR A 51 31.00 9.05 -33.85
C TYR A 51 30.43 7.74 -33.26
N GLY A 52 30.74 7.47 -32.00
CA GLY A 52 30.09 6.45 -31.19
C GLY A 52 29.03 7.11 -30.34
N GLN A 53 27.77 6.97 -30.73
CA GLN A 53 26.64 7.33 -29.86
C GLN A 53 26.60 6.38 -28.67
N GLN A 54 27.27 6.78 -27.61
CA GLN A 54 27.14 6.16 -26.29
C GLN A 54 25.94 6.80 -25.61
N TYR A 55 24.77 6.15 -25.73
CA TYR A 55 23.65 6.44 -24.86
C TYR A 55 24.10 6.15 -23.43
N GLY A 56 24.58 7.19 -22.76
CA GLY A 56 24.86 7.16 -21.34
C GLY A 56 23.55 6.91 -20.61
N GLN A 57 23.39 5.71 -20.06
CA GLN A 57 22.48 5.48 -18.96
C GLN A 57 22.89 6.46 -17.85
N GLN A 58 22.16 7.55 -17.73
CA GLN A 58 22.23 8.38 -16.55
C GLN A 58 21.67 7.54 -15.40
N GLN A 59 22.56 6.86 -14.74
CA GLN A 59 22.36 6.33 -13.41
C GLN A 59 22.11 7.54 -12.51
N PHE A 60 20.80 7.87 -12.34
CA PHE A 60 20.40 8.87 -11.36
C PHE A 60 20.91 8.39 -10.00
N GLY A 61 21.96 9.07 -9.54
CA GLY A 61 22.57 8.82 -8.26
C GLY A 61 21.50 8.86 -7.18
N GLN A 62 21.38 7.76 -6.44
CA GLN A 62 20.72 7.79 -5.16
C GLN A 62 21.41 8.87 -4.32
N PRO A 63 20.68 9.79 -3.68
CA PRO A 63 21.28 10.66 -2.69
C PRO A 63 21.92 9.76 -1.64
N GLY A 64 23.25 9.78 -1.57
CA GLY A 64 24.01 9.05 -0.58
C GLY A 64 23.59 9.52 0.80
N TYR A 65 22.93 8.63 1.55
CA TYR A 65 22.81 8.80 2.98
C TYR A 65 24.20 8.61 3.57
N ALA A 66 24.79 9.72 4.02
CA ALA A 66 25.96 9.70 4.87
C ALA A 66 25.66 8.82 6.08
N GLY A 67 26.40 7.72 6.21
CA GLY A 67 26.28 6.81 7.32
C GLY A 67 26.63 7.53 8.62
N SER A 68 25.75 7.48 9.59
CA SER A 68 26.11 7.56 10.99
C SER A 68 26.32 6.13 11.47
N THR A 69 27.55 5.85 11.82
CA THR A 69 28.05 4.66 12.46
C THR A 69 27.42 4.47 13.84
N ASP A 70 27.08 3.23 14.10
CA ASP A 70 27.09 2.57 15.38
C ASP A 70 26.01 2.95 16.40
N HIS A 71 25.06 2.01 16.57
CA HIS A 71 24.58 1.56 17.89
C HIS A 71 23.75 0.28 17.76
N GLY A 72 24.23 -0.74 18.48
CA GLY A 72 23.64 -1.92 19.07
C GLY A 72 22.36 -2.55 18.49
N GLU A 73 22.42 -3.84 18.44
CA GLU A 73 21.47 -4.89 17.99
C GLU A 73 20.02 -4.86 18.50
N ASP A 74 19.40 -3.73 18.81
CA ASP A 74 18.06 -3.69 19.42
C ASP A 74 16.98 -2.94 18.62
N SER A 75 17.17 -2.68 17.33
CA SER A 75 16.12 -1.98 16.60
C SER A 75 15.81 -2.61 15.24
N LEU A 76 15.00 -3.65 15.25
CA LEU A 76 14.18 -4.04 14.08
C LEU A 76 13.21 -2.90 13.64
N PHE A 77 13.32 -1.77 14.32
CA PHE A 77 12.50 -0.60 14.21
C PHE A 77 13.34 0.64 14.38
N GLY A 78 14.11 1.10 13.49
CA GLY A 78 15.07 2.10 13.85
C GLY A 78 15.53 3.06 12.78
N ARG A 79 14.63 3.59 11.96
CA ARG A 79 14.92 4.84 11.26
C ARG A 79 13.89 5.87 11.67
N ASP A 80 14.36 7.07 12.00
CA ASP A 80 13.50 8.22 12.17
C ASP A 80 12.71 8.40 10.87
N VAL A 81 11.39 8.19 10.97
CA VAL A 81 10.49 8.35 9.82
C VAL A 81 10.26 9.84 9.64
N ASP A 82 10.65 10.38 8.47
CA ASP A 82 10.37 11.75 8.11
C ASP A 82 9.03 11.83 7.37
N ALA A 83 8.05 12.54 7.95
CA ALA A 83 6.72 12.73 7.37
C ALA A 83 6.76 13.43 6.01
N ILE A 84 7.65 14.42 5.85
CA ILE A 84 7.77 15.19 4.59
C ILE A 84 8.32 14.28 3.49
N GLN A 85 9.31 13.45 3.80
CA GLN A 85 9.85 12.48 2.86
C GLN A 85 8.81 11.41 2.49
N VAL A 86 8.00 10.93 3.43
CA VAL A 86 6.90 9.99 3.13
C VAL A 86 5.95 10.59 2.10
N ILE A 87 5.56 11.85 2.27
CA ILE A 87 4.66 12.53 1.34
C ILE A 87 5.34 12.76 0.00
N ALA A 88 6.57 13.29 -0.01
CA ALA A 88 7.32 13.54 -1.23
C ALA A 88 7.53 12.26 -2.06
N ASP A 89 7.87 11.16 -1.40
CA ASP A 89 8.03 9.88 -2.08
C ASP A 89 6.69 9.31 -2.57
N SER A 90 5.59 9.55 -1.86
CA SER A 90 4.26 9.17 -2.35
C SER A 90 3.92 9.85 -3.67
N PHE A 91 4.25 11.13 -3.84
CA PHE A 91 4.12 11.82 -5.13
C PHE A 91 5.04 11.24 -6.20
N ARG A 92 6.25 10.84 -5.83
CA ARG A 92 7.21 10.21 -6.76
C ARG A 92 6.70 8.85 -7.21
N TYR A 93 6.21 8.01 -6.30
CA TYR A 93 5.60 6.72 -6.63
C TYR A 93 4.35 6.89 -7.48
N PHE A 94 3.47 7.83 -7.12
CA PHE A 94 2.30 8.16 -7.93
C PHE A 94 2.70 8.59 -9.33
N GLY A 95 3.63 9.54 -9.47
CA GLY A 95 4.08 10.06 -10.75
C GLY A 95 4.68 9.00 -11.69
N ARG A 96 5.37 7.98 -11.15
CA ARG A 96 5.92 6.88 -11.96
C ARG A 96 4.85 6.00 -12.60
N ASN A 97 3.71 5.83 -11.95
CA ASN A 97 2.63 4.94 -12.38
C ASN A 97 1.27 5.67 -12.36
N TRP A 98 1.25 6.97 -12.65
CA TRP A 98 0.05 7.80 -12.56
C TRP A 98 -1.11 7.24 -13.42
N ALA A 99 -0.79 6.72 -14.60
CA ALA A 99 -1.80 6.16 -15.49
C ALA A 99 -2.50 4.96 -14.85
N GLN A 100 -1.75 4.03 -14.23
CA GLN A 100 -2.32 2.87 -13.55
C GLN A 100 -3.17 3.28 -12.34
N TRP A 101 -2.75 4.31 -11.59
CA TRP A 101 -3.49 4.85 -10.46
C TRP A 101 -4.77 5.57 -10.87
N ILE A 102 -4.88 6.06 -12.09
CA ILE A 102 -6.11 6.66 -12.61
C ILE A 102 -6.98 5.61 -13.31
N PHE A 103 -6.40 4.84 -14.24
CA PHE A 103 -7.18 3.88 -15.02
C PHE A 103 -7.61 2.65 -14.21
N GLY A 104 -6.83 2.20 -13.23
CA GLY A 104 -7.21 1.07 -12.37
C GLY A 104 -8.52 1.33 -11.63
N PRO A 105 -8.65 2.40 -10.82
CA PRO A 105 -9.90 2.79 -10.19
C PRO A 105 -11.03 3.10 -11.18
N LEU A 106 -10.74 3.71 -12.33
CA LEU A 106 -11.76 3.95 -13.37
C LEU A 106 -12.37 2.64 -13.88
N VAL A 107 -11.56 1.61 -14.14
CA VAL A 107 -12.08 0.29 -14.52
C VAL A 107 -12.97 -0.29 -13.42
N GLN A 108 -12.59 -0.15 -12.14
CA GLN A 108 -13.44 -0.58 -11.02
C GLN A 108 -14.75 0.21 -10.96
N MET A 109 -14.71 1.51 -11.21
CA MET A 109 -15.94 2.35 -11.29
C MET A 109 -16.87 1.88 -12.42
N VAL A 110 -16.32 1.52 -13.59
CA VAL A 110 -17.12 0.96 -14.69
C VAL A 110 -17.81 -0.33 -14.27
N VAL A 111 -17.09 -1.24 -13.58
CA VAL A 111 -17.68 -2.49 -13.06
C VAL A 111 -18.81 -2.19 -12.07
N LEU A 112 -18.58 -1.28 -11.13
CA LEU A 112 -19.62 -0.85 -10.16
C LEU A 112 -20.81 -0.22 -10.86
N SER A 113 -20.59 0.61 -11.89
CA SER A 113 -21.67 1.24 -12.67
C SER A 113 -22.51 0.21 -13.42
N ILE A 114 -21.87 -0.82 -14.01
CA ILE A 114 -22.59 -1.91 -14.67
C ILE A 114 -23.46 -2.67 -13.66
N LEU A 115 -22.91 -3.01 -12.49
CA LEU A 115 -23.67 -3.67 -11.42
C LEU A 115 -24.86 -2.83 -10.95
N TYR A 116 -24.65 -1.53 -10.80
CA TYR A 116 -25.72 -0.59 -10.45
C TYR A 116 -26.82 -0.53 -11.52
N LEU A 117 -26.43 -0.41 -12.80
CA LEU A 117 -27.40 -0.40 -13.91
C LEU A 117 -28.19 -1.71 -14.03
N LEU A 118 -27.51 -2.85 -13.80
CA LEU A 118 -28.20 -4.15 -13.76
C LEU A 118 -29.22 -4.21 -12.61
N LEU A 119 -28.87 -3.71 -11.44
CA LEU A 119 -29.80 -3.59 -10.32
C LEU A 119 -31.02 -2.73 -10.69
N VAL A 120 -30.78 -1.54 -11.24
CA VAL A 120 -31.85 -0.63 -11.68
C VAL A 120 -32.75 -1.30 -12.73
N ALA A 121 -32.17 -2.02 -13.69
CA ALA A 121 -32.93 -2.74 -14.71
C ALA A 121 -33.80 -3.86 -14.11
N VAL A 122 -33.27 -4.62 -13.13
CA VAL A 122 -34.07 -5.65 -12.42
C VAL A 122 -35.23 -5.02 -11.65
N LEU A 123 -34.99 -3.92 -10.95
CA LEU A 123 -36.03 -3.20 -10.21
C LEU A 123 -37.11 -2.60 -11.15
N ALA A 124 -36.71 -1.99 -12.25
CA ALA A 124 -37.62 -1.44 -13.24
C ALA A 124 -38.42 -2.54 -13.95
N GLY A 125 -37.78 -3.66 -14.30
CA GLY A 125 -38.41 -4.79 -14.97
C GLY A 125 -39.38 -5.60 -14.08
N SER A 126 -39.24 -5.51 -12.76
CA SER A 126 -40.14 -6.20 -11.82
C SER A 126 -41.49 -5.53 -11.65
N GLY A 127 -41.79 -4.43 -12.41
CA GLY A 127 -43.04 -3.68 -12.31
C GLY A 127 -43.28 -3.01 -10.96
N SER A 128 -42.27 -3.04 -10.09
CA SER A 128 -42.30 -2.38 -8.79
C SER A 128 -42.04 -0.89 -8.97
N SER A 129 -43.05 -0.16 -9.39
CA SER A 129 -43.03 1.29 -9.23
C SER A 129 -42.99 1.62 -7.73
N ILE A 130 -42.35 2.72 -7.39
CA ILE A 130 -42.37 3.30 -6.03
C ILE A 130 -43.81 3.41 -5.51
N ASP A 131 -44.79 3.50 -6.42
CA ASP A 131 -46.21 3.50 -6.14
C ASP A 131 -46.74 2.19 -5.50
N ALA A 132 -46.20 1.02 -5.86
CA ALA A 132 -46.53 -0.26 -5.22
C ALA A 132 -45.99 -0.34 -3.77
N LEU A 133 -44.88 0.31 -3.48
CA LEU A 133 -44.38 0.48 -2.13
C LEU A 133 -45.17 1.49 -1.30
N ALA A 134 -45.71 2.51 -1.93
CA ALA A 134 -46.50 3.58 -1.29
C ALA A 134 -47.96 3.17 -1.03
N ASN A 135 -48.57 2.35 -1.91
CA ASN A 135 -49.98 1.91 -1.82
C ASN A 135 -50.11 0.58 -1.06
N ARG A 136 -49.62 0.49 0.16
CA ARG A 136 -49.76 -0.67 1.06
C ARG A 136 -51.20 -0.89 1.52
N GLY A 137 -52.06 -1.40 0.64
CA GLY A 137 -53.48 -1.51 0.96
C GLY A 137 -54.15 -2.87 0.79
N SER A 138 -53.59 -3.85 0.10
CA SER A 138 -54.27 -5.14 -0.09
C SER A 138 -53.34 -6.33 0.10
N GLY A 139 -53.77 -7.33 0.82
CA GLY A 139 -52.99 -8.45 1.36
C GLY A 139 -52.34 -9.41 0.34
N SER A 140 -52.53 -9.21 -0.97
CA SER A 140 -51.84 -10.00 -2.02
C SER A 140 -50.44 -9.50 -2.37
N ASP A 141 -50.11 -8.26 -2.00
CA ASP A 141 -48.87 -7.60 -2.43
C ASP A 141 -47.72 -7.73 -1.42
N ALA A 142 -47.98 -8.24 -0.21
CA ALA A 142 -46.97 -8.34 0.85
C ALA A 142 -45.82 -9.27 0.49
N ALA A 143 -46.06 -10.37 -0.21
CA ALA A 143 -45.05 -11.32 -0.64
C ALA A 143 -44.15 -10.73 -1.76
N LEU A 144 -44.76 -10.05 -2.72
CA LEU A 144 -44.01 -9.35 -3.79
C LEU A 144 -43.16 -8.21 -3.22
N THR A 145 -43.74 -7.41 -2.32
CA THR A 145 -43.03 -6.31 -1.64
C THR A 145 -41.88 -6.84 -0.80
N GLY A 146 -42.06 -7.96 -0.07
CA GLY A 146 -41.01 -8.62 0.70
C GLY A 146 -39.86 -9.15 -0.18
N GLY A 147 -40.20 -9.75 -1.32
CA GLY A 147 -39.21 -10.21 -2.31
C GLY A 147 -38.37 -9.07 -2.88
N LEU A 148 -38.98 -7.94 -3.21
CA LEU A 148 -38.26 -6.76 -3.70
C LEU A 148 -37.33 -6.15 -2.67
N ILE A 149 -37.79 -6.03 -1.43
CA ILE A 149 -36.94 -5.55 -0.32
C ILE A 149 -35.73 -6.48 -0.15
N ALA A 150 -35.92 -7.80 -0.22
CA ALA A 150 -34.83 -8.77 -0.11
C ALA A 150 -33.81 -8.61 -1.25
N VAL A 151 -34.28 -8.44 -2.51
CA VAL A 151 -33.40 -8.20 -3.67
C VAL A 151 -32.64 -6.89 -3.51
N MET A 152 -33.29 -5.81 -3.08
CA MET A 152 -32.63 -4.53 -2.81
C MET A 152 -31.54 -4.66 -1.73
N LEU A 153 -31.82 -5.33 -0.63
CA LEU A 153 -30.86 -5.54 0.45
C LEU A 153 -29.65 -6.37 -0.03
N LEU A 154 -29.90 -7.45 -0.77
CA LEU A 154 -28.82 -8.27 -1.34
C LEU A 154 -27.96 -7.46 -2.31
N ALA A 155 -28.56 -6.61 -3.13
CA ALA A 155 -27.84 -5.77 -4.07
C ALA A 155 -27.01 -4.70 -3.35
N ILE A 156 -27.55 -4.06 -2.32
CA ILE A 156 -26.81 -3.11 -1.49
C ILE A 156 -25.59 -3.79 -0.82
N ILE A 157 -25.79 -4.99 -0.28
CA ILE A 157 -24.71 -5.79 0.31
C ILE A 157 -23.66 -6.12 -0.74
N ALA A 158 -24.07 -6.58 -1.92
CA ALA A 158 -23.15 -6.90 -3.02
C ALA A 158 -22.33 -5.67 -3.46
N MET A 159 -22.99 -4.52 -3.65
CA MET A 159 -22.31 -3.27 -3.98
C MET A 159 -21.32 -2.84 -2.89
N PHE A 160 -21.70 -2.98 -1.63
CA PHE A 160 -20.83 -2.69 -0.50
C PHE A 160 -19.59 -3.60 -0.46
N LEU A 161 -19.78 -4.90 -0.71
CA LEU A 161 -18.66 -5.85 -0.78
C LEU A 161 -17.71 -5.53 -1.95
N VAL A 162 -18.25 -5.17 -3.12
CA VAL A 162 -17.43 -4.77 -4.28
C VAL A 162 -16.68 -3.47 -3.98
N PHE A 163 -17.30 -2.52 -3.30
CA PHE A 163 -16.66 -1.28 -2.88
C PHE A 163 -15.49 -1.53 -1.91
N ILE A 164 -15.71 -2.37 -0.88
CA ILE A 164 -14.65 -2.74 0.07
C ILE A 164 -13.53 -3.50 -0.63
N TRP A 165 -13.87 -4.44 -1.53
CA TRP A 165 -12.89 -5.13 -2.35
C TRP A 165 -12.06 -4.14 -3.16
N SER A 166 -12.70 -3.17 -3.82
CA SER A 166 -12.03 -2.15 -4.62
C SER A 166 -10.98 -1.40 -3.79
N ILE A 167 -11.37 -0.84 -2.64
CA ILE A 167 -10.43 -0.11 -1.77
C ILE A 167 -9.31 -1.03 -1.27
N SER A 168 -9.63 -2.27 -0.91
CA SER A 168 -8.64 -3.23 -0.42
C SER A 168 -7.57 -3.54 -1.47
N THR A 169 -7.94 -3.61 -2.75
CA THR A 169 -6.97 -3.81 -3.83
C THR A 169 -6.02 -2.63 -4.00
N TRP A 170 -6.42 -1.41 -3.65
CA TRP A 170 -5.54 -0.24 -3.69
C TRP A 170 -4.37 -0.35 -2.71
N TYR A 171 -4.62 -0.82 -1.49
CA TYR A 171 -3.54 -1.07 -0.52
C TYR A 171 -2.56 -2.14 -0.99
N LYS A 172 -3.07 -3.21 -1.63
CA LYS A 172 -2.22 -4.23 -2.24
C LYS A 172 -1.40 -3.67 -3.40
N ALA A 173 -2.03 -2.89 -4.27
CA ALA A 173 -1.40 -2.23 -5.41
C ALA A 173 -0.29 -1.28 -4.93
N ALA A 174 -0.55 -0.47 -3.90
CA ALA A 174 0.43 0.41 -3.30
C ALA A 174 1.61 -0.37 -2.72
N ASN A 175 1.36 -1.42 -1.94
CA ASN A 175 2.44 -2.24 -1.38
C ASN A 175 3.27 -2.93 -2.47
N LYS A 176 2.63 -3.50 -3.51
CA LYS A 176 3.33 -4.10 -4.66
C LYS A 176 4.19 -3.06 -5.38
N GLN A 177 3.65 -1.87 -5.64
CA GLN A 177 4.39 -0.81 -6.31
C GLN A 177 5.62 -0.36 -5.51
N VAL A 178 5.48 -0.20 -4.20
CA VAL A 178 6.60 0.18 -3.33
C VAL A 178 7.66 -0.93 -3.30
N ASP A 179 7.24 -2.19 -3.34
CA ASP A 179 8.11 -3.35 -3.27
C ASP A 179 8.88 -3.61 -4.58
N THR A 180 8.17 -3.52 -5.72
CA THR A 180 8.69 -3.90 -7.04
C THR A 180 8.99 -2.73 -7.98
N GLY A 181 8.54 -1.52 -7.65
CA GLY A 181 8.56 -0.35 -8.52
C GLY A 181 7.54 -0.38 -9.65
N MET A 182 6.84 -1.51 -9.87
CA MET A 182 5.92 -1.73 -10.98
C MET A 182 4.47 -1.87 -10.51
N LEU A 183 3.55 -1.32 -11.30
CA LEU A 183 2.12 -1.39 -11.07
C LEU A 183 1.41 -1.66 -12.39
N GLU A 184 0.44 -2.57 -12.37
CA GLU A 184 -0.38 -2.91 -13.52
C GLU A 184 -1.87 -2.74 -13.18
N ILE A 185 -2.70 -2.46 -14.20
CA ILE A 185 -4.16 -2.31 -14.01
C ILE A 185 -4.78 -3.60 -13.42
N LYS A 186 -4.26 -4.78 -13.80
CA LYS A 186 -4.73 -6.05 -13.24
C LYS A 186 -4.54 -6.19 -11.73
N ASP A 187 -3.63 -5.42 -11.11
CA ASP A 187 -3.41 -5.45 -9.67
C ASP A 187 -4.61 -4.90 -8.91
N PHE A 188 -5.33 -3.93 -9.50
CA PHE A 188 -6.58 -3.39 -8.96
C PHE A 188 -7.76 -4.36 -9.10
N LEU A 189 -7.66 -5.36 -10.00
CA LEU A 189 -8.71 -6.35 -10.25
C LEU A 189 -8.44 -7.69 -9.57
N SER A 190 -7.38 -7.79 -8.78
CA SER A 190 -6.95 -9.03 -8.15
C SER A 190 -7.83 -9.43 -6.97
N PHE A 191 -8.42 -10.62 -7.01
CA PHE A 191 -9.16 -11.22 -5.88
C PHE A 191 -8.26 -12.04 -4.95
N LYS A 192 -7.01 -12.28 -5.33
CA LYS A 192 -6.10 -13.16 -4.59
C LYS A 192 -5.71 -12.52 -3.25
N ASN A 193 -5.91 -13.23 -2.15
CA ASN A 193 -5.52 -12.82 -0.80
C ASN A 193 -6.07 -11.44 -0.34
N VAL A 194 -7.30 -11.08 -0.77
CA VAL A 194 -7.93 -9.79 -0.43
C VAL A 194 -8.87 -9.92 0.78
N ALA A 195 -9.43 -11.10 1.04
CA ALA A 195 -10.45 -11.28 2.07
C ALA A 195 -10.00 -10.80 3.47
N GLY A 196 -8.77 -11.12 3.88
CA GLY A 196 -8.22 -10.65 5.15
C GLY A 196 -8.07 -9.14 5.21
N LEU A 197 -7.71 -8.51 4.09
CA LEU A 197 -7.59 -7.06 3.99
C LEU A 197 -8.97 -6.38 4.01
N MET A 198 -9.97 -6.96 3.33
CA MET A 198 -11.36 -6.52 3.40
C MET A 198 -11.89 -6.58 4.84
N ALA A 199 -11.66 -7.69 5.55
CA ALA A 199 -12.07 -7.84 6.94
C ALA A 199 -11.43 -6.77 7.84
N VAL A 200 -10.14 -6.52 7.68
CA VAL A 200 -9.41 -5.48 8.44
C VAL A 200 -9.94 -4.08 8.09
N TYR A 201 -10.20 -3.79 6.82
CA TYR A 201 -10.75 -2.51 6.40
C TYR A 201 -12.15 -2.26 6.99
N VAL A 202 -13.03 -3.25 6.92
CA VAL A 202 -14.37 -3.16 7.54
C VAL A 202 -14.25 -2.94 9.04
N LEU A 203 -13.43 -3.73 9.72
CA LEU A 203 -13.27 -3.63 11.16
C LEU A 203 -12.72 -2.26 11.58
N SER A 204 -11.67 -1.77 10.90
CA SER A 204 -11.11 -0.45 11.19
C SER A 204 -12.15 0.67 11.00
N THR A 205 -12.90 0.61 9.90
CA THR A 205 -13.96 1.59 9.61
C THR A 205 -15.07 1.53 10.65
N LEU A 206 -15.50 0.34 11.06
CA LEU A 206 -16.54 0.17 12.09
C LEU A 206 -16.09 0.74 13.43
N VAL A 207 -14.87 0.43 13.87
CA VAL A 207 -14.33 0.92 15.14
C VAL A 207 -14.20 2.43 15.14
N ILE A 208 -13.69 3.01 14.06
CA ILE A 208 -13.57 4.48 13.91
C ILE A 208 -14.95 5.13 13.89
N SER A 209 -15.89 4.60 13.09
CA SER A 209 -17.25 5.13 12.98
C SER A 209 -17.99 5.05 14.31
N LEU A 210 -17.89 3.92 15.01
CA LEU A 210 -18.49 3.76 16.34
C LEU A 210 -17.91 4.75 17.34
N GLY A 211 -16.59 4.99 17.29
CA GLY A 211 -15.93 5.99 18.10
C GLY A 211 -16.53 7.39 17.89
N PHE A 212 -16.76 7.79 16.64
CA PHE A 212 -17.38 9.09 16.32
C PHE A 212 -18.87 9.16 16.68
N VAL A 213 -19.61 8.05 16.56
CA VAL A 213 -21.01 7.98 17.00
C VAL A 213 -21.14 8.14 18.50
N LEU A 214 -20.20 7.58 19.26
CA LEU A 214 -20.20 7.73 20.72
C LEU A 214 -19.85 9.16 21.14
N LEU A 215 -18.69 9.67 20.71
CA LEU A 215 -18.23 11.02 20.97
C LEU A 215 -17.08 11.38 20.01
N ILE A 216 -16.88 12.66 19.73
CA ILE A 216 -15.80 13.12 18.84
C ILE A 216 -14.43 12.71 19.36
N ILE A 217 -14.17 12.84 20.66
CA ILE A 217 -12.85 12.52 21.26
C ILE A 217 -12.51 11.03 21.11
N PRO A 218 -13.34 10.05 21.51
CA PRO A 218 -13.10 8.63 21.23
C PRO A 218 -12.94 8.33 19.74
N GLY A 219 -13.70 9.01 18.88
CA GLY A 219 -13.57 8.86 17.41
C GLY A 219 -12.20 9.28 16.90
N LEU A 220 -11.65 10.39 17.40
CA LEU A 220 -10.30 10.85 17.05
C LEU A 220 -9.23 9.87 17.53
N PHE A 221 -9.35 9.33 18.75
CA PHE A 221 -8.45 8.29 19.23
C PHE A 221 -8.53 7.02 18.36
N ALA A 222 -9.74 6.57 18.04
CA ALA A 222 -9.94 5.42 17.17
C ALA A 222 -9.33 5.67 15.77
N ALA A 223 -9.56 6.82 15.18
CA ALA A 223 -8.97 7.19 13.91
C ALA A 223 -7.43 7.21 13.96
N PHE A 224 -6.83 7.78 15.01
CA PHE A 224 -5.39 7.84 15.21
C PHE A 224 -4.74 6.45 15.25
N PHE A 225 -5.36 5.48 15.94
CA PHE A 225 -4.80 4.16 16.10
C PHE A 225 -5.13 3.19 14.96
N PHE A 226 -6.31 3.29 14.34
CA PHE A 226 -6.82 2.26 13.44
C PHE A 226 -6.82 2.63 11.95
N THR A 227 -6.48 3.87 11.62
CA THR A 227 -6.32 4.28 10.21
C THR A 227 -5.20 3.51 9.49
N TRP A 228 -4.21 2.99 10.25
CA TRP A 228 -3.06 2.26 9.73
C TRP A 228 -3.34 0.78 9.45
N MET A 229 -4.43 0.21 10.01
CA MET A 229 -4.74 -1.21 9.92
C MET A 229 -4.73 -1.76 8.49
N PRO A 230 -5.37 -1.13 7.48
CA PRO A 230 -5.36 -1.65 6.13
C PRO A 230 -3.96 -1.65 5.51
N ALA A 231 -3.16 -0.62 5.79
CA ALA A 231 -1.78 -0.54 5.31
C ALA A 231 -0.90 -1.60 5.99
N VAL A 232 -1.04 -1.81 7.30
CA VAL A 232 -0.34 -2.88 8.05
C VAL A 232 -0.68 -4.24 7.45
N LYS A 233 -1.95 -4.54 7.22
CA LYS A 233 -2.39 -5.82 6.64
C LYS A 233 -1.90 -6.00 5.19
N ALA A 234 -1.80 -4.93 4.41
CA ALA A 234 -1.27 -4.99 3.06
C ALA A 234 0.24 -5.26 3.04
N VAL A 235 0.98 -4.69 4.00
CA VAL A 235 2.43 -4.85 4.17
C VAL A 235 2.78 -6.20 4.82
N ARG A 236 1.95 -6.67 5.75
CA ARG A 236 2.11 -7.92 6.50
C ARG A 236 0.87 -8.81 6.33
N PRO A 237 0.71 -9.43 5.14
CA PRO A 237 -0.48 -10.23 4.84
C PRO A 237 -0.63 -11.49 5.71
N GLU A 238 0.43 -11.96 6.33
CA GLU A 238 0.46 -13.11 7.23
C GLU A 238 -0.22 -12.86 8.57
N LEU A 239 -0.27 -11.60 9.03
CA LEU A 239 -0.88 -11.28 10.32
C LEU A 239 -2.37 -11.62 10.34
N SER A 240 -2.85 -12.18 11.43
CA SER A 240 -4.28 -12.29 11.70
C SER A 240 -4.92 -10.91 11.87
N VAL A 241 -6.24 -10.84 11.87
CA VAL A 241 -6.96 -9.56 12.08
C VAL A 241 -6.63 -8.96 13.45
N GLY A 242 -6.57 -9.79 14.50
CA GLY A 242 -6.23 -9.35 15.86
C GLY A 242 -4.79 -8.86 15.99
N GLU A 243 -3.83 -9.53 15.37
CA GLU A 243 -2.43 -9.11 15.33
C GLU A 243 -2.27 -7.80 14.53
N THR A 244 -3.03 -7.63 13.44
CA THR A 244 -3.04 -6.37 12.67
C THR A 244 -3.54 -5.20 13.51
N PHE A 245 -4.52 -5.44 14.37
CA PHE A 245 -5.04 -4.45 15.32
C PHE A 245 -3.94 -3.99 16.29
N GLY A 246 -3.23 -4.94 16.92
CA GLY A 246 -2.09 -4.65 17.80
C GLY A 246 -0.97 -3.90 17.07
N ALA A 247 -0.58 -4.38 15.89
CA ALA A 247 0.48 -3.76 15.09
C ALA A 247 0.12 -2.34 14.64
N SER A 248 -1.15 -2.05 14.35
CA SER A 248 -1.61 -0.69 14.02
C SER A 248 -1.42 0.27 15.20
N ILE A 249 -1.71 -0.17 16.41
CA ILE A 249 -1.48 0.61 17.62
C ILE A 249 0.01 0.86 17.84
N GLU A 250 0.86 -0.14 17.61
CA GLU A 250 2.32 0.01 17.73
C GLU A 250 2.88 1.00 16.71
N VAL A 251 2.44 0.92 15.45
CA VAL A 251 2.81 1.88 14.39
C VAL A 251 2.46 3.30 14.80
N ALA A 252 1.24 3.52 15.33
CA ALA A 252 0.81 4.85 15.78
C ALA A 252 1.59 5.36 16.99
N LYS A 253 1.92 4.48 17.94
CA LYS A 253 2.62 4.86 19.19
C LYS A 253 4.11 5.11 18.99
N LYS A 254 4.73 4.46 18.04
CA LYS A 254 6.18 4.46 17.90
C LYS A 254 6.78 5.84 17.67
N ASN A 255 6.13 6.64 16.82
CA ASN A 255 6.54 8.01 16.50
C ASN A 255 5.30 8.91 16.50
N VAL A 256 4.70 9.15 17.67
CA VAL A 256 3.43 9.89 17.82
C VAL A 256 3.46 11.24 17.10
N GLY A 257 4.55 12.00 17.25
CA GLY A 257 4.71 13.28 16.59
C GLY A 257 4.69 13.18 15.06
N VAL A 258 5.44 12.23 14.51
CA VAL A 258 5.47 11.99 13.05
C VAL A 258 4.12 11.45 12.56
N THR A 259 3.49 10.58 13.33
CA THR A 259 2.14 10.04 13.02
C THR A 259 1.12 11.17 12.94
N ILE A 260 1.11 12.08 13.90
CA ILE A 260 0.23 13.26 13.89
C ILE A 260 0.54 14.15 12.68
N LEU A 261 1.83 14.39 12.41
CA LEU A 261 2.24 15.22 11.28
C LEU A 261 1.81 14.62 9.93
N VAL A 262 1.96 13.31 9.73
CA VAL A 262 1.47 12.61 8.52
C VAL A 262 -0.04 12.75 8.38
N VAL A 263 -0.80 12.57 9.46
CA VAL A 263 -2.27 12.73 9.45
C VAL A 263 -2.66 14.16 9.11
N VAL A 264 -2.04 15.17 9.72
CA VAL A 264 -2.31 16.59 9.45
C VAL A 264 -1.96 16.95 8.02
N LEU A 265 -0.78 16.55 7.52
CA LEU A 265 -0.37 16.83 6.15
C LEU A 265 -1.27 16.12 5.13
N SER A 266 -1.71 14.90 5.42
CA SER A 266 -2.70 14.18 4.58
C SER A 266 -4.05 14.89 4.57
N ALA A 267 -4.50 15.43 5.69
CA ALA A 267 -5.74 16.21 5.78
C ALA A 267 -5.64 17.53 5.00
N VAL A 268 -4.51 18.23 5.08
CA VAL A 268 -4.25 19.44 4.28
C VAL A 268 -4.24 19.09 2.79
N LEU A 269 -3.55 18.01 2.42
CA LEU A 269 -3.51 17.53 1.04
C LEU A 269 -4.91 17.19 0.52
N TYR A 270 -5.73 16.52 1.33
CA TYR A 270 -7.14 16.27 1.03
C TYR A 270 -7.90 17.57 0.79
N ALA A 271 -7.79 18.52 1.71
CA ALA A 271 -8.48 19.80 1.61
C ALA A 271 -8.11 20.53 0.32
N VAL A 272 -6.82 20.59 -0.06
CA VAL A 272 -6.37 21.23 -1.28
C VAL A 272 -6.85 20.50 -2.54
N LEU A 273 -6.70 19.17 -2.58
CA LEU A 273 -7.04 18.39 -3.77
C LEU A 273 -8.56 18.25 -3.98
N SER A 274 -9.36 18.23 -2.89
CA SER A 274 -10.81 18.09 -2.98
C SER A 274 -11.53 19.23 -3.69
N PHE A 275 -10.89 20.39 -3.85
CA PHE A 275 -11.44 21.50 -4.65
C PHE A 275 -11.37 21.27 -6.15
N THR A 276 -10.68 20.23 -6.60
CA THR A 276 -10.52 19.94 -8.03
C THR A 276 -11.09 18.58 -8.39
N LEU A 277 -11.72 18.47 -9.57
CA LEU A 277 -12.22 17.18 -10.07
C LEU A 277 -11.08 16.15 -10.17
N VAL A 278 -9.90 16.58 -10.61
CA VAL A 278 -8.70 15.74 -10.72
C VAL A 278 -8.25 15.26 -9.35
N GLY A 279 -8.29 16.12 -8.34
CA GLY A 279 -7.88 15.80 -6.98
C GLY A 279 -8.75 14.71 -6.34
N MET A 280 -10.01 14.58 -6.70
CA MET A 280 -10.88 13.51 -6.23
C MET A 280 -10.37 12.11 -6.64
N PHE A 281 -9.67 12.01 -7.77
CA PHE A 281 -9.05 10.75 -8.23
C PHE A 281 -7.61 10.59 -7.72
N VAL A 282 -6.89 11.68 -7.62
CA VAL A 282 -5.46 11.67 -7.23
C VAL A 282 -5.28 11.46 -5.73
N TYR A 283 -6.11 12.11 -4.89
CA TYR A 283 -5.96 12.04 -3.44
C TYR A 283 -6.07 10.63 -2.87
N PRO A 284 -7.07 9.80 -3.23
CA PRO A 284 -7.17 8.44 -2.69
C PRO A 284 -5.94 7.59 -3.01
N ALA A 285 -5.36 7.74 -4.20
CA ALA A 285 -4.13 7.07 -4.60
C ALA A 285 -2.94 7.52 -3.74
N LEU A 286 -2.75 8.84 -3.60
CA LEU A 286 -1.70 9.41 -2.76
C LEU A 286 -1.86 9.02 -1.30
N ASN A 287 -3.07 9.10 -0.76
CA ASN A 287 -3.33 8.72 0.63
C ASN A 287 -2.98 7.26 0.89
N THR A 288 -3.36 6.35 -0.02
CA THR A 288 -3.02 4.94 0.10
C THR A 288 -1.51 4.71 0.06
N LEU A 289 -0.79 5.41 -0.82
CA LEU A 289 0.68 5.36 -0.88
C LEU A 289 1.32 5.94 0.39
N ILE A 290 0.83 7.07 0.90
CA ILE A 290 1.31 7.67 2.15
C ILE A 290 1.19 6.66 3.30
N LEU A 291 0.01 6.05 3.47
CA LEU A 291 -0.23 5.09 4.55
C LEU A 291 0.68 3.85 4.43
N VAL A 292 0.82 3.30 3.24
CA VAL A 292 1.69 2.13 3.01
C VAL A 292 3.17 2.47 3.21
N LEU A 293 3.66 3.59 2.68
CA LEU A 293 5.05 4.03 2.85
C LEU A 293 5.37 4.31 4.31
N PHE A 294 4.47 5.00 5.02
CA PHE A 294 4.65 5.28 6.43
C PHE A 294 4.76 3.99 7.25
N VAL A 295 3.83 3.04 7.05
CA VAL A 295 3.86 1.74 7.73
C VAL A 295 5.13 0.96 7.41
N ARG A 296 5.52 0.88 6.13
CA ARG A 296 6.76 0.17 5.73
C ARG A 296 7.98 0.75 6.42
N ARG A 297 8.13 2.07 6.42
CA ARG A 297 9.26 2.75 7.08
C ARG A 297 9.25 2.57 8.59
N THR A 298 8.08 2.69 9.21
CA THR A 298 7.93 2.45 10.65
C THR A 298 8.28 1.01 11.04
N LEU A 299 8.02 0.05 10.17
CA LEU A 299 8.39 -1.36 10.36
C LEU A 299 9.82 -1.69 9.88
N GLY A 300 10.62 -0.70 9.48
CA GLY A 300 11.99 -0.90 9.00
C GLY A 300 12.11 -1.57 7.64
N LEU A 301 11.02 -1.65 6.88
CA LEU A 301 11.01 -2.21 5.53
C LEU A 301 11.43 -1.15 4.51
N ARG A 302 12.10 -1.59 3.42
CA ARG A 302 12.45 -0.69 2.32
C ARG A 302 11.17 -0.08 1.73
N GLY A 303 11.18 1.23 1.55
CA GLY A 303 10.08 2.02 0.99
C GLY A 303 10.62 3.11 0.07
#